data_7f47a7e5bed76f6ac3c36f63e6799430
#
_entry.id   7f47a7e5bed76f6ac3c36f63e6799430
#
_cell.length_a   1.000
_cell.length_b   1.000
_cell.length_c   1.000
_cell.angle_alpha   90.00
_cell.angle_beta   90.00
_cell.angle_gamma   90.00
#
_symmetry.space_group_name_H-M   'P 1'
#
loop_
_entity.id
_entity.type
_entity.pdbx_description
1 polymer ?
#
loop_
_entity_poly.entity_id
_entity_poly.type
_entity_poly.pdbx_seq_one_letter_code
_entity_poly.pdbx_strand_id
1 'polypeptide(L)'
;MEVQNVPTTGGGGSTPTVWVFGYGSLCWYPGFEYTDCITGYIRGYVRRFWQGNVTHRGTKEKPGRVATLIEDKEGITWGCAFRVTGSHALDYLQQRECTLGGYVTEYIKFYPRIATEQSGISGEAFPALVYIATPKNEHWIGEEPLLVTARQIVECRGPSGHNVEYLVRLAMFMRDELPGACDEHLFELEGLVRRFVAEANVQLELLLVGNVTPHRIRRDTHEEVRRHVTFEYTSRVPDTKLRCLHI
;
A
#
# COMPACT_ATOMS: atom_id res chain seq x y z
N MET A 1 -10.93 3.01 29.63
CA MET A 1 -9.83 2.29 28.97
C MET A 1 -8.61 3.17 29.08
N GLU A 2 -7.64 2.70 29.87
CA GLU A 2 -6.43 3.47 30.21
C GLU A 2 -5.52 3.58 29.00
N VAL A 3 -5.14 4.82 28.70
CA VAL A 3 -4.08 5.13 27.74
C VAL A 3 -2.76 4.68 28.39
N GLN A 4 -2.15 3.60 27.89
CA GLN A 4 -0.85 3.17 28.37
C GLN A 4 0.19 4.23 28.01
N ASN A 5 0.84 4.76 29.07
CA ASN A 5 1.89 5.76 29.03
C ASN A 5 3.05 5.33 28.13
N VAL A 6 3.37 6.17 27.15
CA VAL A 6 4.63 6.14 26.40
C VAL A 6 5.75 6.51 27.38
N PRO A 7 6.85 5.76 27.47
CA PRO A 7 8.00 6.15 28.27
C PRO A 7 8.67 7.38 27.67
N THR A 8 8.53 8.52 28.34
CA THR A 8 9.29 9.75 28.05
C THR A 8 10.69 9.58 28.62
N THR A 9 11.67 9.28 27.77
CA THR A 9 13.08 9.46 28.11
C THR A 9 13.47 10.91 27.89
N GLY A 10 14.11 11.48 28.91
CA GLY A 10 14.30 12.89 29.18
C GLY A 10 15.09 13.74 28.19
N GLY A 11 14.83 15.05 28.29
CA GLY A 11 15.79 16.16 28.20
C GLY A 11 16.23 16.61 26.81
N GLY A 12 15.50 17.56 26.26
CA GLY A 12 15.83 18.32 25.04
C GLY A 12 14.62 18.32 24.12
N GLY A 13 14.04 19.49 23.80
CA GLY A 13 12.79 19.63 23.04
C GLY A 13 12.80 19.00 21.63
N SER A 14 12.95 17.70 21.52
CA SER A 14 12.81 16.94 20.27
C SER A 14 11.32 16.68 20.04
N THR A 15 10.83 17.15 18.92
CA THR A 15 9.49 16.84 18.44
C THR A 15 9.28 15.32 18.48
N PRO A 16 8.18 14.80 19.06
CA PRO A 16 7.96 13.36 19.13
C PRO A 16 7.95 12.74 17.71
N THR A 17 8.71 11.70 17.56
CA THR A 17 8.84 10.95 16.31
C THR A 17 8.12 9.62 16.45
N VAL A 18 7.25 9.30 15.50
CA VAL A 18 6.48 8.05 15.47
C VAL A 18 6.72 7.35 14.14
N TRP A 19 6.88 6.04 14.18
CA TRP A 19 6.85 5.21 12.97
C TRP A 19 5.43 4.75 12.69
N VAL A 20 4.99 4.87 11.44
CA VAL A 20 3.66 4.43 10.98
C VAL A 20 3.84 3.33 9.94
N PHE A 21 3.25 2.17 10.17
CA PHE A 21 3.31 1.06 9.24
C PHE A 21 2.16 1.09 8.23
N GLY A 22 2.53 1.15 6.94
CA GLY A 22 1.63 1.06 5.80
C GLY A 22 1.66 -0.33 5.16
N TYR A 23 0.49 -0.92 5.00
CA TYR A 23 0.30 -2.23 4.35
C TYR A 23 -0.77 -2.20 3.23
N GLY A 24 -1.38 -1.05 3.00
CA GLY A 24 -2.40 -0.77 1.98
C GLY A 24 -2.02 0.45 1.15
N SER A 25 -2.96 1.39 0.99
CA SER A 25 -2.76 2.59 0.15
C SER A 25 -1.56 3.45 0.57
N LEU A 26 -1.15 3.44 1.82
CA LEU A 26 0.03 4.16 2.30
C LEU A 26 1.30 3.71 1.58
N CYS A 27 1.37 2.48 1.08
CA CYS A 27 2.53 1.95 0.36
C CYS A 27 2.85 2.73 -0.94
N TRP A 28 1.86 3.39 -1.56
CA TRP A 28 2.08 4.20 -2.78
C TRP A 28 1.53 5.61 -2.67
N TYR A 29 0.69 5.90 -1.70
CA TYR A 29 0.08 7.21 -1.48
C TYR A 29 -0.04 7.51 0.02
N PRO A 30 1.06 7.85 0.71
CA PRO A 30 1.04 8.22 2.13
C PRO A 30 0.17 9.46 2.37
N GLY A 31 0.32 10.51 1.58
CA GLY A 31 -0.48 11.74 1.67
C GLY A 31 -0.10 12.65 2.85
N PHE A 32 0.98 12.37 3.55
CA PHE A 32 1.54 13.16 4.65
C PHE A 32 3.06 13.31 4.49
N GLU A 33 3.63 14.27 5.20
CA GLU A 33 5.08 14.47 5.24
C GLU A 33 5.74 13.46 6.19
N TYR A 34 6.87 12.92 5.77
CA TYR A 34 7.70 11.98 6.54
C TYR A 34 9.18 12.24 6.25
N THR A 35 10.03 11.89 7.20
CA THR A 35 11.49 12.07 7.07
C THR A 35 12.17 10.85 6.46
N ASP A 36 11.66 9.66 6.75
CA ASP A 36 12.20 8.39 6.26
C ASP A 36 11.08 7.42 5.90
N CYS A 37 11.38 6.54 4.96
CA CYS A 37 10.55 5.42 4.60
C CYS A 37 11.42 4.18 4.39
N ILE A 38 11.11 3.10 5.09
CA ILE A 38 11.83 1.84 5.00
C ILE A 38 10.89 0.68 4.76
N THR A 39 11.31 -0.27 3.93
CA THR A 39 10.56 -1.51 3.70
C THR A 39 10.86 -2.54 4.78
N GLY A 40 9.87 -3.38 5.09
CA GLY A 40 9.99 -4.42 6.09
C GLY A 40 8.67 -5.15 6.30
N TYR A 41 8.53 -5.78 7.45
CA TYR A 41 7.35 -6.58 7.76
C TYR A 41 6.96 -6.51 9.23
N ILE A 42 5.74 -6.93 9.49
CA ILE A 42 5.22 -7.23 10.82
C ILE A 42 4.91 -8.72 10.92
N ARG A 43 4.85 -9.26 12.13
CA ARG A 43 4.45 -10.63 12.41
C ARG A 43 3.14 -10.68 13.16
N GLY A 44 2.47 -11.84 13.10
CA GLY A 44 1.21 -12.07 13.79
C GLY A 44 -0.02 -11.61 13.01
N TYR A 45 0.16 -11.20 11.74
CA TYR A 45 -0.92 -10.72 10.90
C TYR A 45 -0.73 -11.15 9.44
N VAL A 46 -1.87 -11.35 8.75
CA VAL A 46 -1.96 -11.53 7.31
C VAL A 46 -2.83 -10.45 6.70
N ARG A 47 -2.48 -10.00 5.49
CA ARG A 47 -3.29 -9.05 4.72
C ARG A 47 -4.49 -9.75 4.10
N ARG A 48 -5.70 -9.13 4.23
CA ARG A 48 -6.94 -9.61 3.60
C ARG A 48 -7.73 -8.44 3.04
N PHE A 49 -8.45 -8.65 1.94
CA PHE A 49 -9.35 -7.67 1.32
C PHE A 49 -10.77 -7.81 1.86
N TRP A 50 -10.92 -7.73 3.19
CA TRP A 50 -12.17 -7.95 3.91
C TRP A 50 -12.86 -6.66 4.37
N GLN A 51 -12.18 -5.51 4.23
CA GLN A 51 -12.75 -4.20 4.57
C GLN A 51 -13.45 -3.59 3.36
N GLY A 52 -14.69 -3.15 3.56
CA GLY A 52 -15.42 -2.34 2.60
C GLY A 52 -14.94 -0.89 2.60
N ASN A 53 -15.03 -0.24 1.45
CA ASN A 53 -14.67 1.16 1.30
C ASN A 53 -15.73 1.88 0.47
N VAL A 54 -16.41 2.84 1.09
CA VAL A 54 -17.52 3.61 0.50
C VAL A 54 -17.13 5.05 0.15
N THR A 55 -15.94 5.50 0.55
CA THR A 55 -15.51 6.90 0.45
C THR A 55 -14.45 7.15 -0.62
N HIS A 56 -13.62 6.15 -0.96
CA HIS A 56 -12.50 6.30 -1.88
C HIS A 56 -12.59 5.38 -3.10
N ARG A 57 -12.85 4.07 -2.89
CA ARG A 57 -12.78 3.04 -3.95
C ARG A 57 -14.12 2.39 -4.26
N GLY A 58 -15.19 2.88 -3.67
CA GLY A 58 -16.57 2.49 -3.87
C GLY A 58 -17.53 3.58 -3.45
N THR A 59 -18.82 3.25 -3.40
CA THR A 59 -19.91 4.08 -2.90
C THR A 59 -20.68 3.34 -1.80
N LYS A 60 -21.66 3.98 -1.16
CA LYS A 60 -22.50 3.33 -0.16
C LYS A 60 -23.30 2.16 -0.75
N GLU A 61 -23.76 2.32 -1.99
CA GLU A 61 -24.55 1.32 -2.71
C GLU A 61 -23.67 0.18 -3.26
N LYS A 62 -22.40 0.48 -3.54
CA LYS A 62 -21.43 -0.46 -4.11
C LYS A 62 -20.05 -0.29 -3.46
N PRO A 63 -19.86 -0.83 -2.26
CA PRO A 63 -18.59 -0.72 -1.53
C PRO A 63 -17.45 -1.40 -2.28
N GLY A 64 -16.32 -0.71 -2.40
CA GLY A 64 -15.07 -1.32 -2.85
C GLY A 64 -14.45 -2.21 -1.77
N ARG A 65 -13.43 -2.98 -2.13
CA ARG A 65 -12.63 -3.81 -1.21
C ARG A 65 -11.24 -3.20 -1.02
N VAL A 66 -10.83 -3.04 0.22
CA VAL A 66 -9.48 -2.58 0.60
C VAL A 66 -8.85 -3.51 1.61
N ALA A 67 -7.53 -3.39 1.76
CA ALA A 67 -6.76 -4.23 2.66
C ALA A 67 -7.05 -3.91 4.13
N THR A 68 -7.13 -4.96 4.94
CA THR A 68 -7.02 -4.93 6.39
C THR A 68 -6.06 -6.02 6.86
N LEU A 69 -5.79 -6.06 8.16
CA LEU A 69 -4.95 -7.07 8.82
C LEU A 69 -5.82 -8.00 9.64
N ILE A 70 -5.58 -9.30 9.51
CA ILE A 70 -6.22 -10.35 10.29
C ILE A 70 -5.15 -11.03 11.12
N GLU A 71 -5.42 -11.24 12.40
CA GLU A 71 -4.52 -11.97 13.29
C GLU A 71 -4.28 -13.39 12.78
N ASP A 72 -3.00 -13.76 12.68
CA ASP A 72 -2.52 -15.09 12.34
C ASP A 72 -1.15 -15.27 12.98
N LYS A 73 -1.00 -16.23 13.89
CA LYS A 73 0.23 -16.42 14.68
C LYS A 73 1.48 -16.62 13.82
N GLU A 74 1.34 -17.28 12.67
CA GLU A 74 2.42 -17.51 11.72
C GLU A 74 2.45 -16.46 10.60
N GLY A 75 1.49 -15.52 10.63
CA GLY A 75 1.31 -14.51 9.61
C GLY A 75 2.46 -13.52 9.53
N ILE A 76 2.79 -13.14 8.31
CA ILE A 76 3.75 -12.07 8.00
C ILE A 76 3.09 -11.14 6.99
N THR A 77 3.04 -9.85 7.34
CA THR A 77 2.59 -8.83 6.40
C THR A 77 3.72 -7.87 6.06
N TRP A 78 4.03 -7.81 4.79
CA TRP A 78 5.05 -6.92 4.23
C TRP A 78 4.46 -5.54 3.89
N GLY A 79 5.28 -4.50 4.04
CA GLY A 79 4.90 -3.13 3.75
C GLY A 79 6.05 -2.16 3.94
N CYS A 80 5.74 -0.93 4.31
CA CYS A 80 6.74 0.09 4.62
C CYS A 80 6.38 0.85 5.89
N ALA A 81 7.41 1.29 6.64
CA ALA A 81 7.26 2.14 7.80
C ALA A 81 7.74 3.55 7.46
N PHE A 82 6.96 4.56 7.84
CA PHE A 82 7.23 5.98 7.64
C PHE A 82 7.60 6.63 8.97
N ARG A 83 8.72 7.34 9.01
CA ARG A 83 9.09 8.15 10.17
C ARG A 83 8.43 9.51 10.07
N VAL A 84 7.53 9.76 10.99
CA VAL A 84 6.70 10.97 11.06
C VAL A 84 7.13 11.81 12.24
N THR A 85 7.28 13.11 12.02
CA THR A 85 7.68 14.08 13.04
C THR A 85 6.62 15.17 13.16
N GLY A 86 6.22 15.49 14.38
CA GLY A 86 5.17 16.49 14.64
C GLY A 86 3.75 15.93 14.66
N SER A 87 2.78 16.79 14.99
CA SER A 87 1.37 16.38 15.13
C SER A 87 0.61 16.33 13.81
N HIS A 88 0.93 17.22 12.86
CA HIS A 88 0.14 17.38 11.62
C HIS A 88 -0.09 16.09 10.83
N ALA A 89 0.94 15.26 10.69
CA ALA A 89 0.80 14.00 9.97
C ALA A 89 -0.01 12.97 10.76
N LEU A 90 0.13 12.97 12.10
CA LEU A 90 -0.68 12.09 12.96
C LEU A 90 -2.14 12.55 12.99
N ASP A 91 -2.41 13.87 13.02
CA ASP A 91 -3.76 14.43 12.93
C ASP A 91 -4.41 14.07 11.59
N TYR A 92 -3.65 14.19 10.48
CA TYR A 92 -4.11 13.77 9.16
C TYR A 92 -4.47 12.28 9.13
N LEU A 93 -3.60 11.42 9.66
CA LEU A 93 -3.83 9.98 9.72
C LEU A 93 -5.02 9.63 10.61
N GLN A 94 -5.16 10.28 11.75
CA GLN A 94 -6.31 10.14 12.65
C GLN A 94 -7.62 10.49 11.92
N GLN A 95 -7.63 11.60 11.20
CA GLN A 95 -8.79 12.00 10.40
C GLN A 95 -9.10 10.99 9.31
N ARG A 96 -8.09 10.59 8.53
CA ARG A 96 -8.23 9.71 7.37
C ARG A 96 -8.62 8.29 7.74
N GLU A 97 -7.91 7.71 8.72
CA GLU A 97 -8.02 6.29 9.03
C GLU A 97 -9.05 6.03 10.15
N CYS A 98 -9.06 6.84 11.21
CA CYS A 98 -9.97 6.58 12.33
C CYS A 98 -11.34 7.26 12.13
N THR A 99 -11.37 8.55 11.83
CA THR A 99 -12.64 9.29 11.74
C THR A 99 -13.43 8.93 10.48
N LEU A 100 -12.77 8.84 9.33
CA LEU A 100 -13.42 8.52 8.05
C LEU A 100 -13.43 7.01 7.75
N GLY A 101 -12.41 6.27 8.20
CA GLY A 101 -12.25 4.85 7.92
C GLY A 101 -12.75 3.92 9.03
N GLY A 102 -12.93 4.44 10.26
CA GLY A 102 -13.33 3.64 11.43
C GLY A 102 -12.31 2.60 11.86
N TYR A 103 -11.01 2.83 11.55
CA TYR A 103 -9.92 1.94 11.94
C TYR A 103 -9.53 2.15 13.39
N VAL A 104 -9.08 1.10 14.04
CA VAL A 104 -8.43 1.15 15.36
C VAL A 104 -6.92 1.28 15.20
N THR A 105 -6.26 1.82 16.22
CA THR A 105 -4.80 1.99 16.22
C THR A 105 -4.15 1.02 17.20
N GLU A 106 -3.03 0.43 16.77
CA GLU A 106 -2.20 -0.43 17.60
C GLU A 106 -0.72 -0.12 17.38
N TYR A 107 0.12 -0.42 18.37
CA TYR A 107 1.57 -0.44 18.22
C TYR A 107 2.03 -1.89 18.02
N ILE A 108 2.70 -2.12 16.89
CA ILE A 108 3.19 -3.44 16.52
C ILE A 108 4.70 -3.38 16.26
N LYS A 109 5.38 -4.49 16.49
CA LYS A 109 6.81 -4.62 16.23
C LYS A 109 7.06 -4.74 14.72
N PHE A 110 7.73 -3.74 14.15
CA PHE A 110 8.14 -3.72 12.75
C PHE A 110 9.59 -4.21 12.63
N TYR A 111 9.84 -5.04 11.63
CA TYR A 111 11.14 -5.63 11.31
C TYR A 111 11.64 -5.04 9.98
N PRO A 112 12.69 -4.19 9.99
CA PRO A 112 13.29 -3.67 8.76
C PRO A 112 13.84 -4.80 7.89
N ARG A 113 13.67 -4.68 6.57
CA ARG A 113 14.22 -5.67 5.63
C ARG A 113 15.74 -5.56 5.50
N ILE A 114 16.25 -4.34 5.51
CA ILE A 114 17.66 -4.02 5.35
C ILE A 114 18.02 -2.98 6.41
N ALA A 115 19.13 -3.19 7.12
CA ALA A 115 19.71 -2.15 7.96
C ALA A 115 20.37 -1.11 7.05
N THR A 116 19.94 0.15 7.14
CA THR A 116 20.58 1.25 6.41
C THR A 116 21.49 2.02 7.38
N GLU A 117 22.79 1.89 7.24
CA GLU A 117 23.77 2.62 8.07
C GLU A 117 23.63 4.14 7.93
N GLN A 118 23.19 4.62 6.75
CA GLN A 118 23.05 6.04 6.43
C GLN A 118 21.83 6.71 7.09
N SER A 119 20.79 5.96 7.45
CA SER A 119 19.61 6.50 8.13
C SER A 119 19.70 6.43 9.66
N GLY A 120 20.78 5.87 10.22
CA GLY A 120 20.90 5.60 11.65
C GLY A 120 19.86 4.57 12.15
N ILE A 121 19.26 3.81 11.24
CA ILE A 121 18.31 2.75 11.57
C ILE A 121 19.11 1.46 11.71
N SER A 122 19.21 0.99 12.96
CA SER A 122 19.72 -0.35 13.24
C SER A 122 18.77 -1.38 12.60
N GLY A 123 19.29 -2.54 12.19
CA GLY A 123 18.46 -3.65 11.72
C GLY A 123 17.54 -4.24 12.80
N GLU A 124 17.50 -3.61 13.97
CA GLU A 124 16.67 -4.02 15.10
C GLU A 124 15.20 -3.65 14.87
N ALA A 125 14.33 -4.51 15.33
CA ALA A 125 12.90 -4.26 15.24
C ALA A 125 12.47 -3.19 16.25
N PHE A 126 11.55 -2.30 15.82
CA PHE A 126 11.05 -1.19 16.60
C PHE A 126 9.51 -1.11 16.55
N PRO A 127 8.87 -0.39 17.49
CA PRO A 127 7.41 -0.23 17.49
C PRO A 127 6.98 0.73 16.37
N ALA A 128 5.95 0.33 15.62
CA ALA A 128 5.29 1.16 14.62
C ALA A 128 3.78 1.20 14.87
N LEU A 129 3.18 2.37 14.70
CA LEU A 129 1.74 2.57 14.76
C LEU A 129 1.11 1.97 13.51
N VAL A 130 0.05 1.21 13.67
CA VAL A 130 -0.71 0.62 12.57
C VAL A 130 -2.21 0.93 12.73
N TYR A 131 -2.89 1.09 11.60
CA TYR A 131 -4.34 1.31 11.53
C TYR A 131 -4.99 0.05 10.99
N ILE A 132 -5.92 -0.54 11.74
CA ILE A 132 -6.54 -1.84 11.42
C ILE A 132 -8.05 -1.71 11.42
N ALA A 133 -8.72 -2.13 10.33
CA ALA A 133 -10.15 -2.33 10.34
C ALA A 133 -10.48 -3.68 11.01
N THR A 134 -11.39 -3.66 11.96
CA THR A 134 -11.85 -4.84 12.70
C THR A 134 -13.27 -5.23 12.30
N PRO A 135 -13.77 -6.42 12.67
CA PRO A 135 -15.16 -6.81 12.45
C PRO A 135 -16.21 -5.88 13.08
N LYS A 136 -15.79 -4.96 13.97
CA LYS A 136 -16.67 -3.93 14.55
C LYS A 136 -16.80 -2.69 13.68
N ASN A 137 -16.02 -2.60 12.59
CA ASN A 137 -16.13 -1.49 11.65
C ASN A 137 -17.46 -1.57 10.89
N GLU A 138 -18.17 -0.46 10.74
CA GLU A 138 -19.48 -0.39 10.08
C GLU A 138 -19.46 -0.84 8.61
N HIS A 139 -18.28 -0.75 7.97
CA HIS A 139 -18.06 -1.16 6.58
C HIS A 139 -17.37 -2.51 6.46
N TRP A 140 -17.31 -3.29 7.55
CA TRP A 140 -16.74 -4.61 7.51
C TRP A 140 -17.58 -5.55 6.64
N ILE A 141 -16.97 -6.10 5.59
CA ILE A 141 -17.63 -7.06 4.69
C ILE A 141 -17.27 -8.50 5.09
N GLY A 142 -16.04 -8.69 5.60
CA GLY A 142 -15.56 -10.01 6.03
C GLY A 142 -15.02 -10.86 4.89
N GLU A 143 -14.86 -12.13 5.23
CA GLU A 143 -14.32 -13.14 4.32
C GLU A 143 -15.32 -13.47 3.21
N GLU A 144 -14.80 -13.58 2.01
CA GLU A 144 -15.52 -14.01 0.83
C GLU A 144 -14.57 -14.82 -0.08
N PRO A 145 -15.10 -15.74 -0.91
CA PRO A 145 -14.29 -16.40 -1.92
C PRO A 145 -13.58 -15.40 -2.81
N LEU A 146 -12.31 -15.66 -3.16
CA LEU A 146 -11.50 -14.75 -3.98
C LEU A 146 -12.16 -14.34 -5.30
N LEU A 147 -12.90 -15.26 -5.93
CA LEU A 147 -13.66 -14.95 -7.15
C LEU A 147 -14.75 -13.89 -6.93
N VAL A 148 -15.44 -13.94 -5.80
CA VAL A 148 -16.48 -12.95 -5.43
C VAL A 148 -15.84 -11.61 -5.14
N THR A 149 -14.77 -11.61 -4.34
CA THR A 149 -13.96 -10.42 -4.03
C THR A 149 -13.40 -9.79 -5.31
N ALA A 150 -12.86 -10.58 -6.23
CA ALA A 150 -12.31 -10.10 -7.50
C ALA A 150 -13.38 -9.45 -8.39
N ARG A 151 -14.56 -10.04 -8.51
CA ARG A 151 -15.70 -9.45 -9.25
C ARG A 151 -16.11 -8.11 -8.64
N GLN A 152 -16.26 -8.04 -7.32
CA GLN A 152 -16.60 -6.80 -6.62
C GLN A 152 -15.55 -5.70 -6.90
N ILE A 153 -14.25 -6.04 -6.86
CA ILE A 153 -13.17 -5.09 -7.16
C ILE A 153 -13.25 -4.55 -8.59
N VAL A 154 -13.55 -5.42 -9.58
CA VAL A 154 -13.68 -5.02 -10.99
C VAL A 154 -14.90 -4.15 -11.23
N GLU A 155 -15.92 -4.26 -10.40
CA GLU A 155 -17.15 -3.50 -10.57
C GLU A 155 -17.18 -2.18 -9.78
N CYS A 156 -16.26 -1.98 -8.84
CA CYS A 156 -16.32 -0.85 -7.92
C CYS A 156 -15.40 0.29 -8.33
N ARG A 157 -15.94 1.52 -8.21
CA ARG A 157 -15.21 2.77 -8.41
C ARG A 157 -15.69 3.79 -7.39
N GLY A 158 -14.77 4.58 -6.86
CA GLY A 158 -15.06 5.69 -5.95
C GLY A 158 -14.40 6.98 -6.41
N PRO A 159 -14.50 8.05 -5.60
CA PRO A 159 -13.91 9.36 -5.90
C PRO A 159 -12.39 9.33 -6.12
N SER A 160 -11.68 8.42 -5.44
CA SER A 160 -10.21 8.29 -5.58
C SER A 160 -9.78 7.36 -6.72
N GLY A 161 -10.71 6.90 -7.55
CA GLY A 161 -10.43 6.03 -8.69
C GLY A 161 -11.02 4.63 -8.59
N HIS A 162 -10.66 3.79 -9.56
CA HIS A 162 -11.17 2.43 -9.67
C HIS A 162 -10.60 1.52 -8.58
N ASN A 163 -11.38 0.56 -8.09
CA ASN A 163 -10.91 -0.35 -7.05
C ASN A 163 -9.82 -1.32 -7.58
N VAL A 164 -9.84 -1.63 -8.88
CA VAL A 164 -8.75 -2.35 -9.57
C VAL A 164 -7.41 -1.65 -9.38
N GLU A 165 -7.38 -0.31 -9.50
CA GLU A 165 -6.16 0.47 -9.29
C GLU A 165 -5.57 0.24 -7.91
N TYR A 166 -6.39 0.25 -6.86
CA TYR A 166 -5.93 0.01 -5.48
C TYR A 166 -5.17 -1.31 -5.38
N LEU A 167 -5.78 -2.40 -5.86
CA LEU A 167 -5.18 -3.74 -5.81
C LEU A 167 -3.90 -3.83 -6.62
N VAL A 168 -3.94 -3.35 -7.87
CA VAL A 168 -2.79 -3.44 -8.79
C VAL A 168 -1.61 -2.62 -8.30
N ARG A 169 -1.84 -1.40 -7.78
CA ARG A 169 -0.75 -0.58 -7.22
C ARG A 169 -0.11 -1.22 -5.99
N LEU A 170 -0.89 -1.86 -5.13
CA LEU A 170 -0.34 -2.58 -4.00
C LEU A 170 0.51 -3.78 -4.46
N ALA A 171 0.03 -4.53 -5.44
CA ALA A 171 0.77 -5.66 -6.00
C ALA A 171 2.06 -5.21 -6.73
N MET A 172 2.02 -4.08 -7.43
CA MET A 172 3.21 -3.46 -8.04
C MET A 172 4.22 -3.05 -6.97
N PHE A 173 3.78 -2.33 -5.93
CA PHE A 173 4.64 -1.97 -4.81
C PHE A 173 5.35 -3.20 -4.21
N MET A 174 4.61 -4.29 -3.98
CA MET A 174 5.18 -5.52 -3.43
C MET A 174 6.26 -6.12 -4.35
N ARG A 175 6.06 -6.12 -5.67
CA ARG A 175 7.06 -6.64 -6.62
C ARG A 175 8.27 -5.74 -6.75
N ASP A 176 8.06 -4.43 -6.79
CA ASP A 176 9.10 -3.46 -7.09
C ASP A 176 9.97 -3.16 -5.87
N GLU A 177 9.35 -2.96 -4.70
CA GLU A 177 10.04 -2.54 -3.48
C GLU A 177 10.37 -3.71 -2.53
N LEU A 178 9.68 -4.84 -2.68
CA LEU A 178 9.79 -6.01 -1.82
C LEU A 178 9.99 -7.31 -2.63
N PRO A 179 10.94 -7.36 -3.58
CA PRO A 179 11.15 -8.57 -4.37
C PRO A 179 11.45 -9.78 -3.49
N GLY A 180 10.73 -10.88 -3.74
CA GLY A 180 10.80 -12.11 -2.94
C GLY A 180 9.91 -12.14 -1.70
N ALA A 181 9.20 -11.05 -1.34
CA ALA A 181 8.16 -11.10 -0.32
C ALA A 181 6.92 -11.84 -0.87
N CYS A 182 6.44 -12.81 -0.11
CA CYS A 182 5.25 -13.58 -0.48
C CYS A 182 4.00 -12.96 0.13
N ASP A 183 2.95 -12.81 -0.67
CA ASP A 183 1.58 -12.50 -0.25
C ASP A 183 0.62 -13.20 -1.21
N GLU A 184 0.36 -14.47 -0.93
CA GLU A 184 -0.46 -15.32 -1.81
C GLU A 184 -1.84 -14.72 -2.05
N HIS A 185 -2.51 -14.27 -0.98
CA HIS A 185 -3.85 -13.68 -1.09
C HIS A 185 -3.89 -12.47 -2.03
N LEU A 186 -2.90 -11.58 -1.94
CA LEU A 186 -2.81 -10.40 -2.81
C LEU A 186 -2.58 -10.80 -4.27
N PHE A 187 -1.63 -11.70 -4.52
CA PHE A 187 -1.24 -12.04 -5.89
C PHE A 187 -2.25 -12.93 -6.60
N GLU A 188 -2.91 -13.85 -5.88
CA GLU A 188 -4.02 -14.63 -6.42
C GLU A 188 -5.21 -13.73 -6.77
N LEU A 189 -5.57 -12.82 -5.86
CA LEU A 189 -6.65 -11.85 -6.09
C LEU A 189 -6.34 -10.94 -7.29
N GLU A 190 -5.10 -10.46 -7.41
CA GLU A 190 -4.67 -9.67 -8.58
C GLU A 190 -4.77 -10.47 -9.88
N GLY A 191 -4.35 -11.73 -9.87
CA GLY A 191 -4.46 -12.62 -11.04
C GLY A 191 -5.90 -12.78 -11.52
N LEU A 192 -6.84 -12.97 -10.58
CA LEU A 192 -8.27 -13.05 -10.88
C LEU A 192 -8.84 -11.74 -11.42
N VAL A 193 -8.49 -10.62 -10.81
CA VAL A 193 -8.93 -9.29 -11.26
C VAL A 193 -8.41 -8.98 -12.67
N ARG A 194 -7.13 -9.25 -12.95
CA ARG A 194 -6.57 -9.05 -14.29
C ARG A 194 -7.28 -9.90 -15.34
N ARG A 195 -7.62 -11.16 -15.00
CA ARG A 195 -8.39 -12.03 -15.88
C ARG A 195 -9.77 -11.45 -16.17
N PHE A 196 -10.52 -11.02 -15.17
CA PHE A 196 -11.85 -10.43 -15.37
C PHE A 196 -11.82 -9.13 -16.17
N VAL A 197 -10.80 -8.28 -15.96
CA VAL A 197 -10.59 -7.06 -16.76
C VAL A 197 -10.35 -7.41 -18.22
N ALA A 198 -9.53 -8.44 -18.49
CA ALA A 198 -9.26 -8.92 -19.87
C ALA A 198 -10.51 -9.55 -20.51
N GLU A 199 -11.27 -10.38 -19.79
CA GLU A 199 -12.54 -10.96 -20.26
C GLU A 199 -13.58 -9.90 -20.61
N ALA A 200 -13.57 -8.76 -19.90
CA ALA A 200 -14.43 -7.62 -20.17
C ALA A 200 -13.93 -6.73 -21.33
N ASN A 201 -12.82 -7.06 -21.98
CA ASN A 201 -12.17 -6.26 -23.03
C ASN A 201 -11.83 -4.83 -22.60
N VAL A 202 -11.55 -4.60 -21.32
CA VAL A 202 -11.13 -3.31 -20.79
C VAL A 202 -9.60 -3.24 -20.73
N GLN A 203 -9.04 -2.12 -21.19
CA GLN A 203 -7.61 -1.85 -21.05
C GLN A 203 -7.30 -1.53 -19.59
N LEU A 204 -6.41 -2.31 -18.96
CA LEU A 204 -6.07 -2.15 -17.55
C LEU A 204 -5.55 -0.73 -17.25
N GLU A 205 -4.78 -0.16 -18.16
CA GLU A 205 -4.17 1.18 -18.05
C GLU A 205 -5.22 2.27 -17.82
N LEU A 206 -6.41 2.12 -18.43
CA LEU A 206 -7.52 3.07 -18.27
C LEU A 206 -8.12 3.03 -16.85
N LEU A 207 -7.93 1.94 -16.12
CA LEU A 207 -8.39 1.77 -14.75
C LEU A 207 -7.35 2.27 -13.73
N LEU A 208 -6.10 2.51 -14.16
CA LEU A 208 -4.99 2.97 -13.32
C LEU A 208 -4.79 4.49 -13.33
N VAL A 209 -5.73 5.24 -13.91
CA VAL A 209 -5.66 6.70 -14.07
C VAL A 209 -6.13 7.41 -12.79
N GLY A 210 -5.51 7.14 -11.67
CA GLY A 210 -5.70 7.89 -10.43
C GLY A 210 -4.62 8.97 -10.26
N ASN A 211 -4.91 10.03 -9.51
CA ASN A 211 -3.94 11.05 -9.14
C ASN A 211 -2.90 10.46 -8.18
N VAL A 212 -1.85 9.86 -8.71
CA VAL A 212 -0.75 9.32 -7.91
C VAL A 212 0.55 10.00 -8.31
N THR A 213 1.07 10.84 -7.43
CA THR A 213 2.49 11.17 -7.43
C THR A 213 3.27 9.90 -7.06
N PRO A 214 4.20 9.43 -7.89
CA PRO A 214 5.00 8.26 -7.56
C PRO A 214 5.74 8.50 -6.25
N HIS A 215 5.42 7.72 -5.24
CA HIS A 215 6.21 7.69 -4.02
C HIS A 215 7.49 6.90 -4.32
N ARG A 216 8.64 7.57 -4.31
CA ARG A 216 9.94 6.91 -4.35
C ARG A 216 10.41 6.68 -2.92
N ILE A 217 10.49 5.43 -2.50
CA ILE A 217 11.29 5.05 -1.34
C ILE A 217 12.73 5.40 -1.65
N ARG A 218 13.42 6.15 -0.78
CA ARG A 218 14.85 6.45 -0.95
C ARG A 218 15.60 5.12 -1.05
N ARG A 219 16.13 4.85 -2.24
CA ARG A 219 17.06 3.75 -2.47
C ARG A 219 18.46 4.27 -2.17
N ASP A 220 19.26 3.48 -1.48
CA ASP A 220 20.67 3.78 -1.27
C ASP A 220 21.35 4.02 -2.62
N THR A 221 22.13 5.09 -2.67
CA THR A 221 22.76 5.66 -3.87
C THR A 221 23.71 4.71 -4.64
N HIS A 222 24.03 3.55 -4.10
CA HIS A 222 24.89 2.55 -4.78
C HIS A 222 24.15 1.72 -5.84
N GLU A 223 22.83 1.65 -5.86
CA GLU A 223 22.05 0.98 -6.92
C GLU A 223 21.64 1.92 -8.06
N GLU A 224 21.65 3.24 -7.84
CA GLU A 224 21.31 4.21 -8.90
C GLU A 224 22.30 4.23 -10.06
N VAL A 225 23.57 3.87 -9.83
CA VAL A 225 24.60 3.84 -10.88
C VAL A 225 24.41 2.70 -11.88
N ARG A 226 23.66 1.66 -11.54
CA ARG A 226 23.43 0.49 -12.43
C ARG A 226 22.11 0.51 -13.21
N ARG A 227 21.17 1.41 -12.92
CA ARG A 227 19.84 1.45 -13.55
C ARG A 227 19.56 2.67 -14.43
N HIS A 228 20.56 3.53 -14.70
CA HIS A 228 20.51 4.49 -15.79
C HIS A 228 20.79 3.82 -17.15
N VAL A 229 20.12 2.73 -17.43
CA VAL A 229 19.84 2.37 -18.81
C VAL A 229 18.49 2.98 -19.10
N THR A 230 18.53 4.16 -19.60
CA THR A 230 17.47 4.96 -20.16
C THR A 230 16.66 4.14 -21.14
N PHE A 231 15.43 3.80 -20.77
CA PHE A 231 14.38 3.70 -21.77
C PHE A 231 13.88 5.11 -22.04
N GLU A 232 14.62 5.85 -22.86
CA GLU A 232 14.04 6.94 -23.62
C GLU A 232 13.07 6.32 -24.61
N TYR A 233 11.79 6.49 -24.34
CA TYR A 233 10.74 6.30 -25.33
C TYR A 233 10.91 7.43 -26.34
N THR A 234 11.81 7.26 -27.30
CA THR A 234 11.83 8.08 -28.50
C THR A 234 10.61 7.71 -29.33
N SER A 235 9.58 8.53 -29.25
CA SER A 235 8.49 8.55 -30.22
C SER A 235 9.04 9.02 -31.58
N ARG A 236 9.78 8.15 -32.27
CA ARG A 236 10.06 8.27 -33.69
C ARG A 236 9.69 6.95 -34.34
N VAL A 237 8.47 6.91 -34.83
CA VAL A 237 8.06 5.95 -35.85
C VAL A 237 8.91 6.24 -37.07
N PRO A 238 9.73 5.30 -37.58
CA PRO A 238 10.39 5.53 -38.86
C PRO A 238 9.32 5.46 -39.96
N ASP A 239 9.23 6.50 -40.75
CA ASP A 239 8.50 6.53 -42.03
C ASP A 239 9.16 5.53 -42.99
N THR A 240 8.77 4.28 -42.93
CA THR A 240 9.10 3.27 -43.95
C THR A 240 7.83 2.68 -44.49
N LYS A 241 7.47 3.14 -45.69
CA LYS A 241 6.43 2.58 -46.54
C LYS A 241 6.61 1.08 -46.69
N LEU A 242 5.72 0.30 -46.09
CA LEU A 242 5.56 -1.11 -46.40
C LEU A 242 5.00 -1.24 -47.81
N ARG A 243 5.82 -1.65 -48.77
CA ARG A 243 5.36 -2.13 -50.08
C ARG A 243 4.69 -3.49 -49.89
N CYS A 244 3.42 -3.55 -50.21
CA CYS A 244 2.73 -4.84 -50.43
C CYS A 244 3.40 -5.58 -51.56
N LEU A 245 3.93 -6.76 -51.29
CA LEU A 245 4.22 -7.77 -52.32
C LEU A 245 3.00 -8.69 -52.45
N HIS A 246 2.34 -8.61 -53.56
CA HIS A 246 1.42 -9.64 -54.03
C HIS A 246 2.23 -10.87 -54.47
N ILE A 247 1.91 -12.02 -53.90
CA ILE A 247 1.89 -13.34 -54.59
C ILE A 247 0.71 -14.10 -54.02
#